data_cf36d03b32f949beced382e663b3544e
#
_entry.id   cf36d03b32f949beced382e663b3544e
#
_cell.length_a   1.000
_cell.length_b   1.000
_cell.length_c   1.000
_cell.angle_alpha   90.00
_cell.angle_beta   90.00
_cell.angle_gamma   90.00
#
_symmetry.space_group_name_H-M   'P 1'
#
loop_
_entity.id
_entity.type
_entity.pdbx_description
1 polymer ?
#
loop_
_entity_poly.entity_id
_entity_poly.type
_entity_poly.pdbx_seq_one_letter_code
_entity_poly.pdbx_strand_id
1 'polypeptide(L)'
;MLKRIYLGLITLIMSVLLPSVSWAISIPFINEIHYDNISTDVDEAIEIAGSAGIDLSGWSIVLYNGNGGSSYNTRVLSGTIPDLQNGYGTLPFFYSINGIQNGSPDAIALIDPSSMVIQFLSYEGIFTAVDGPASSIISTDIGVYEPSDTPVGYSLQLAGAGRKYSDFSWMSAMLNTFGAINTGQTFTSAQVIPEPVTISLLGLGLLGLAFTRRKITAREKLGTHPIFDK
;
A
#
# COMPACT_ATOMS: atom_id res chain seq x y z
N MET A 1 -32.97 40.07 -0.47
CA MET A 1 -32.96 38.67 -0.95
C MET A 1 -31.74 38.35 -1.85
N LEU A 2 -31.42 39.19 -2.84
CA LEU A 2 -30.27 38.98 -3.76
C LEU A 2 -28.91 38.80 -3.03
N LYS A 3 -28.57 39.65 -2.02
CA LYS A 3 -27.27 39.56 -1.29
C LYS A 3 -27.03 38.20 -0.57
N ARG A 4 -28.08 37.56 -0.08
CA ARG A 4 -27.98 36.23 0.59
C ARG A 4 -27.76 35.12 -0.43
N ILE A 5 -28.27 35.23 -1.65
CA ILE A 5 -28.08 34.28 -2.73
C ILE A 5 -26.63 34.35 -3.24
N TYR A 6 -26.03 35.54 -3.34
CA TYR A 6 -24.62 35.70 -3.73
C TYR A 6 -23.65 35.14 -2.69
N LEU A 7 -23.92 35.34 -1.40
CA LEU A 7 -23.07 34.80 -0.32
C LEU A 7 -23.10 33.28 -0.29
N GLY A 8 -24.28 32.66 -0.45
CA GLY A 8 -24.42 31.20 -0.54
C GLY A 8 -23.74 30.61 -1.78
N LEU A 9 -23.77 31.31 -2.93
CA LEU A 9 -23.10 30.86 -4.14
C LEU A 9 -21.57 30.95 -4.05
N ILE A 10 -21.02 31.98 -3.40
CA ILE A 10 -19.58 32.14 -3.15
C ILE A 10 -19.09 31.09 -2.17
N THR A 11 -19.85 30.74 -1.13
CA THR A 11 -19.48 29.70 -0.16
C THR A 11 -19.49 28.31 -0.81
N LEU A 12 -20.45 28.03 -1.68
CA LEU A 12 -20.52 26.77 -2.43
C LEU A 12 -19.35 26.62 -3.43
N ILE A 13 -18.95 27.71 -4.09
CA ILE A 13 -17.82 27.71 -5.02
C ILE A 13 -16.49 27.53 -4.30
N MET A 14 -16.33 28.09 -3.10
CA MET A 14 -15.12 27.91 -2.29
C MET A 14 -14.97 26.48 -1.76
N SER A 15 -16.05 25.77 -1.49
CA SER A 15 -15.98 24.36 -1.04
C SER A 15 -15.61 23.37 -2.16
N VAL A 16 -15.81 23.74 -3.43
CA VAL A 16 -15.45 22.90 -4.60
C VAL A 16 -13.98 23.07 -5.01
N LEU A 17 -13.30 24.11 -4.52
CA LEU A 17 -11.90 24.43 -4.88
C LEU A 17 -10.85 23.88 -3.88
N LEU A 18 -11.26 23.11 -2.89
CA LEU A 18 -10.28 22.43 -2.01
C LEU A 18 -9.61 21.29 -2.80
N PRO A 19 -8.29 21.32 -2.96
CA PRO A 19 -7.59 20.20 -3.59
C PRO A 19 -7.81 18.95 -2.76
N SER A 20 -8.37 17.91 -3.39
CA SER A 20 -8.41 16.58 -2.79
C SER A 20 -7.00 16.03 -2.85
N VAL A 21 -6.37 15.84 -1.71
CA VAL A 21 -5.09 15.14 -1.61
C VAL A 21 -5.41 13.65 -1.71
N SER A 22 -5.19 13.04 -2.86
CA SER A 22 -5.22 11.60 -3.01
C SER A 22 -3.85 11.04 -2.63
N TRP A 23 -3.81 10.26 -1.57
CA TRP A 23 -2.63 9.51 -1.18
C TRP A 23 -2.64 8.17 -1.93
N ALA A 24 -1.59 7.89 -2.67
CA ALA A 24 -1.40 6.56 -3.24
C ALA A 24 -1.09 5.58 -2.08
N ILE A 25 -2.05 4.73 -1.74
CA ILE A 25 -1.89 3.67 -0.74
C ILE A 25 -0.99 2.59 -1.35
N SER A 26 0.12 2.27 -0.68
CA SER A 26 0.97 1.14 -1.05
C SER A 26 0.34 -0.16 -0.57
N ILE A 27 0.31 -1.17 -1.44
CA ILE A 27 -0.09 -2.53 -1.06
C ILE A 27 0.91 -3.05 -0.02
N PRO A 28 0.46 -3.65 1.10
CA PRO A 28 1.33 -4.30 2.08
C PRO A 28 2.24 -5.35 1.44
N PHE A 29 3.46 -5.47 1.95
CA PHE A 29 4.46 -6.42 1.45
C PHE A 29 5.35 -6.95 2.58
N ILE A 30 5.94 -8.12 2.38
CA ILE A 30 6.90 -8.74 3.29
C ILE A 30 8.18 -7.91 3.27
N ASN A 31 8.65 -7.48 4.46
CA ASN A 31 9.72 -6.50 4.65
C ASN A 31 10.97 -7.06 5.34
N GLU A 32 10.79 -7.96 6.30
CA GLU A 32 11.86 -8.57 7.08
C GLU A 32 11.46 -9.99 7.43
N ILE A 33 12.41 -10.94 7.38
CA ILE A 33 12.18 -12.37 7.62
C ILE A 33 13.32 -12.92 8.47
N HIS A 34 12.97 -13.71 9.51
CA HIS A 34 13.89 -14.54 10.26
C HIS A 34 13.32 -15.94 10.39
N TYR A 35 14.05 -16.96 9.94
CA TYR A 35 13.60 -18.35 9.94
C TYR A 35 14.65 -19.37 10.39
N ASP A 36 15.97 -19.01 10.44
CA ASP A 36 17.05 -19.92 10.82
C ASP A 36 18.15 -19.19 11.60
N ASN A 37 18.60 -19.80 12.69
CA ASN A 37 19.74 -19.33 13.44
C ASN A 37 20.54 -20.50 14.02
N ILE A 38 21.74 -20.19 14.51
CA ILE A 38 22.58 -21.21 15.15
C ILE A 38 21.86 -21.93 16.31
N SER A 39 21.82 -23.23 16.27
CA SER A 39 21.22 -24.17 17.24
C SER A 39 19.70 -24.29 17.06
N THR A 40 18.92 -23.85 18.02
CA THR A 40 17.44 -23.88 17.96
C THR A 40 16.95 -22.56 17.45
N ASP A 41 16.05 -22.58 16.45
CA ASP A 41 15.53 -21.37 15.85
C ASP A 41 14.59 -20.67 16.82
N VAL A 42 14.98 -19.47 17.23
CA VAL A 42 14.26 -18.63 18.21
C VAL A 42 14.01 -17.25 17.63
N ASP A 43 12.97 -16.59 18.13
CA ASP A 43 12.58 -15.24 17.73
C ASP A 43 12.22 -15.10 16.23
N GLU A 44 11.84 -16.22 15.60
CA GLU A 44 11.40 -16.26 14.21
C GLU A 44 10.23 -15.30 13.97
N ALA A 45 10.30 -14.56 12.91
CA ALA A 45 9.30 -13.56 12.61
C ALA A 45 9.23 -13.23 11.10
N ILE A 46 8.05 -12.77 10.68
CA ILE A 46 7.82 -12.14 9.39
C ILE A 46 7.21 -10.77 9.63
N GLU A 47 7.82 -9.75 9.05
CA GLU A 47 7.33 -8.38 9.16
C GLU A 47 6.68 -7.91 7.86
N ILE A 48 5.57 -7.20 8.00
CA ILE A 48 4.85 -6.61 6.89
C ILE A 48 5.03 -5.10 6.93
N ALA A 49 5.46 -4.52 5.80
CA ALA A 49 5.51 -3.08 5.59
C ALA A 49 4.36 -2.60 4.69
N GLY A 50 4.01 -1.32 4.81
CA GLY A 50 2.99 -0.68 3.99
C GLY A 50 2.70 0.75 4.39
N SER A 51 1.69 1.35 3.79
CA SER A 51 1.22 2.67 4.20
C SER A 51 0.68 2.63 5.63
N ALA A 52 1.02 3.64 6.42
CA ALA A 52 0.49 3.82 7.77
C ALA A 52 -1.05 3.89 7.75
N GLY A 53 -1.68 3.33 8.77
CA GLY A 53 -3.13 3.29 8.89
C GLY A 53 -3.81 2.10 8.18
N ILE A 54 -3.09 1.28 7.42
CA ILE A 54 -3.65 0.05 6.86
C ILE A 54 -3.91 -0.93 8.01
N ASP A 55 -5.15 -1.38 8.11
CA ASP A 55 -5.57 -2.49 8.98
C ASP A 55 -5.27 -3.82 8.28
N LEU A 56 -4.45 -4.66 8.91
CA LEU A 56 -4.11 -6.00 8.41
C LEU A 56 -5.14 -7.06 8.79
N SER A 57 -6.27 -6.70 9.41
CA SER A 57 -7.36 -7.64 9.67
C SER A 57 -7.86 -8.28 8.38
N GLY A 58 -7.95 -9.61 8.38
CA GLY A 58 -8.34 -10.40 7.18
C GLY A 58 -7.20 -10.73 6.22
N TRP A 59 -6.02 -10.12 6.39
CA TRP A 59 -4.81 -10.59 5.71
C TRP A 59 -4.30 -11.87 6.36
N SER A 60 -3.50 -12.65 5.62
CA SER A 60 -2.85 -13.83 6.17
C SER A 60 -1.46 -14.06 5.56
N ILE A 61 -0.61 -14.69 6.36
CA ILE A 61 0.64 -15.29 5.92
C ILE A 61 0.43 -16.79 5.88
N VAL A 62 0.78 -17.42 4.75
CA VAL A 62 0.74 -18.88 4.57
C VAL A 62 2.15 -19.37 4.30
N LEU A 63 2.60 -20.32 5.11
CA LEU A 63 3.93 -20.93 5.01
C LEU A 63 3.86 -22.23 4.22
N TYR A 64 4.82 -22.44 3.33
CA TYR A 64 4.89 -23.58 2.40
C TYR A 64 6.21 -24.31 2.53
N ASN A 65 6.13 -25.64 2.58
CA ASN A 65 7.30 -26.51 2.49
C ASN A 65 7.58 -26.84 1.02
N GLY A 66 8.72 -26.45 0.50
CA GLY A 66 9.10 -26.70 -0.89
C GLY A 66 9.38 -28.17 -1.19
N ASN A 67 9.65 -29.01 -0.15
CA ASN A 67 9.64 -30.46 -0.31
C ASN A 67 8.20 -30.97 -0.39
N GLY A 68 7.66 -31.01 -1.60
CA GLY A 68 6.30 -31.40 -1.89
C GLY A 68 5.35 -30.24 -2.20
N GLY A 69 5.72 -29.00 -1.89
CA GLY A 69 4.98 -27.79 -2.28
C GLY A 69 3.72 -27.51 -1.48
N SER A 70 3.51 -28.18 -0.34
CA SER A 70 2.28 -28.03 0.46
C SER A 70 2.40 -26.93 1.51
N SER A 71 1.28 -26.28 1.80
CA SER A 71 1.16 -25.36 2.93
C SER A 71 1.19 -26.11 4.26
N TYR A 72 1.84 -25.55 5.30
CA TYR A 72 1.91 -26.17 6.62
C TYR A 72 1.44 -25.27 7.76
N ASN A 73 1.37 -23.96 7.54
CA ASN A 73 0.90 -23.03 8.55
C ASN A 73 0.15 -21.87 7.87
N THR A 74 -0.92 -21.41 8.50
CA THR A 74 -1.64 -20.19 8.11
C THR A 74 -1.82 -19.31 9.32
N ARG A 75 -1.28 -18.11 9.26
CA ARG A 75 -1.42 -17.08 10.28
C ARG A 75 -2.31 -15.95 9.77
N VAL A 76 -3.48 -15.79 10.38
CA VAL A 76 -4.32 -14.61 10.16
C VAL A 76 -3.68 -13.42 10.84
N LEU A 77 -3.55 -12.30 10.12
CA LEU A 77 -2.95 -11.08 10.61
C LEU A 77 -3.98 -10.19 11.30
N SER A 78 -3.51 -9.30 12.15
CA SER A 78 -4.31 -8.27 12.80
C SER A 78 -3.42 -7.11 13.21
N GLY A 79 -4.01 -5.95 13.43
CA GLY A 79 -3.31 -4.74 13.81
C GLY A 79 -3.20 -3.75 12.66
N THR A 80 -2.85 -2.52 13.01
CA THR A 80 -2.75 -1.40 12.06
C THR A 80 -1.28 -1.02 11.90
N ILE A 81 -0.84 -0.86 10.67
CA ILE A 81 0.54 -0.42 10.36
C ILE A 81 0.73 0.99 10.93
N PRO A 82 1.71 1.20 11.84
CA PRO A 82 1.99 2.51 12.42
C PRO A 82 2.67 3.45 11.42
N ASP A 83 2.66 4.76 11.66
CA ASP A 83 3.52 5.70 10.92
C ASP A 83 4.89 5.77 11.61
N LEU A 84 5.88 5.13 11.00
CA LEU A 84 7.26 5.14 11.46
C LEU A 84 8.12 6.11 10.65
N GLN A 85 7.77 6.32 9.36
CA GLN A 85 8.51 7.21 8.47
C GLN A 85 7.66 7.63 7.27
N ASN A 86 7.40 8.92 7.12
CA ASN A 86 6.79 9.51 5.91
C ASN A 86 5.44 8.90 5.48
N GLY A 87 4.61 8.47 6.42
CA GLY A 87 3.33 7.82 6.17
C GLY A 87 3.45 6.33 5.85
N TYR A 88 4.56 5.69 6.21
CA TYR A 88 4.80 4.25 6.09
C TYR A 88 5.30 3.68 7.41
N GLY A 89 5.13 2.39 7.58
CA GLY A 89 5.64 1.67 8.73
C GLY A 89 5.62 0.17 8.53
N THR A 90 5.91 -0.54 9.61
CA THR A 90 6.05 -1.99 9.63
C THR A 90 5.29 -2.58 10.81
N LEU A 91 4.90 -3.85 10.70
CA LEU A 91 4.25 -4.61 11.75
C LEU A 91 4.79 -6.05 11.76
N PRO A 92 5.48 -6.49 12.82
CA PRO A 92 6.06 -7.83 12.91
C PRO A 92 5.05 -8.86 13.45
N PHE A 93 5.22 -10.10 13.01
CA PHE A 93 4.44 -11.27 13.42
C PHE A 93 5.38 -12.38 13.84
N PHE A 94 5.56 -12.55 15.14
CA PHE A 94 6.47 -13.55 15.73
C PHE A 94 5.86 -14.95 15.70
N TYR A 95 6.69 -15.95 15.48
CA TYR A 95 6.33 -17.37 15.50
C TYR A 95 6.86 -18.07 16.77
N SER A 96 6.39 -19.28 17.01
CA SER A 96 6.96 -20.12 18.08
C SER A 96 8.31 -20.65 17.66
N ILE A 97 9.12 -21.09 18.58
CA ILE A 97 10.40 -21.78 18.35
C ILE A 97 10.22 -22.88 17.29
N ASN A 98 11.07 -22.90 16.26
CA ASN A 98 11.00 -23.77 15.07
C ASN A 98 9.62 -23.70 14.38
N GLY A 99 9.00 -22.53 14.32
CA GLY A 99 7.67 -22.35 13.76
C GLY A 99 7.67 -22.05 12.27
N ILE A 100 8.78 -21.54 11.75
CA ILE A 100 9.04 -21.37 10.32
C ILE A 100 10.06 -22.43 9.91
N GLN A 101 9.78 -23.17 8.83
CA GLN A 101 10.71 -24.19 8.35
C GLN A 101 11.91 -23.51 7.66
N ASN A 102 13.08 -24.14 7.85
CA ASN A 102 14.37 -23.73 7.28
C ASN A 102 14.88 -24.70 6.21
N GLY A 103 13.98 -25.43 5.58
CA GLY A 103 14.31 -26.32 4.46
C GLY A 103 14.62 -25.56 3.17
N SER A 104 15.35 -26.23 2.27
CA SER A 104 15.73 -25.68 0.96
C SER A 104 14.96 -26.38 -0.16
N PRO A 105 14.08 -25.66 -0.91
CA PRO A 105 13.53 -24.34 -0.67
C PRO A 105 12.27 -24.36 0.21
N ASP A 106 11.99 -23.27 0.93
CA ASP A 106 10.68 -23.03 1.58
C ASP A 106 10.15 -21.64 1.20
N ALA A 107 8.87 -21.36 1.47
CA ALA A 107 8.26 -20.10 1.00
C ALA A 107 7.18 -19.55 1.92
N ILE A 108 6.93 -18.26 1.73
CA ILE A 108 5.96 -17.43 2.44
C ILE A 108 5.03 -16.78 1.42
N ALA A 109 3.73 -16.97 1.55
CA ALA A 109 2.72 -16.25 0.78
C ALA A 109 2.04 -15.19 1.66
N LEU A 110 1.94 -13.97 1.15
CA LEU A 110 1.11 -12.91 1.71
C LEU A 110 -0.21 -12.86 0.93
N ILE A 111 -1.32 -13.02 1.65
CA ILE A 111 -2.66 -13.14 1.09
C ILE A 111 -3.51 -11.97 1.58
N ASP A 112 -4.21 -11.31 0.67
CA ASP A 112 -5.12 -10.21 0.98
C ASP A 112 -6.50 -10.69 1.49
N PRO A 113 -7.37 -9.80 2.01
CA PRO A 113 -8.72 -10.17 2.46
C PRO A 113 -9.64 -10.73 1.37
N SER A 114 -9.29 -10.56 0.08
CA SER A 114 -10.01 -11.13 -1.06
C SER A 114 -9.50 -12.52 -1.46
N SER A 115 -8.59 -13.08 -0.68
CA SER A 115 -7.88 -14.34 -0.96
C SER A 115 -6.94 -14.28 -2.17
N MET A 116 -6.51 -13.10 -2.60
CA MET A 116 -5.50 -12.94 -3.64
C MET A 116 -4.09 -13.08 -3.05
N VAL A 117 -3.24 -13.82 -3.77
CA VAL A 117 -1.80 -13.89 -3.46
C VAL A 117 -1.14 -12.60 -3.90
N ILE A 118 -0.71 -11.80 -2.93
CA ILE A 118 0.01 -10.53 -3.16
C ILE A 118 1.49 -10.78 -3.41
N GLN A 119 2.07 -11.71 -2.64
CA GLN A 119 3.45 -12.17 -2.79
C GLN A 119 3.52 -13.67 -2.51
N PHE A 120 4.40 -14.37 -3.21
CA PHE A 120 4.79 -15.74 -2.91
C PHE A 120 6.31 -15.80 -3.05
N LEU A 121 7.00 -15.57 -1.94
CA LEU A 121 8.45 -15.44 -1.84
C LEU A 121 9.04 -16.71 -1.25
N SER A 122 10.12 -17.20 -1.85
CA SER A 122 10.89 -18.33 -1.35
C SER A 122 12.32 -17.92 -1.00
N TYR A 123 12.96 -18.70 -0.21
CA TYR A 123 14.39 -18.66 0.07
C TYR A 123 15.02 -19.99 -0.33
N GLU A 124 16.32 -19.96 -0.72
CA GLU A 124 17.13 -21.12 -1.09
C GLU A 124 16.60 -21.91 -2.31
N GLY A 125 15.90 -21.24 -3.22
CA GLY A 125 15.41 -21.79 -4.47
C GLY A 125 13.93 -21.52 -4.74
N ILE A 126 13.41 -22.12 -5.80
CA ILE A 126 12.01 -21.94 -6.24
C ILE A 126 11.28 -23.28 -6.31
N PHE A 127 9.96 -23.26 -6.08
CA PHE A 127 9.09 -24.41 -6.33
C PHE A 127 7.66 -23.95 -6.67
N THR A 128 6.83 -24.89 -7.06
CA THR A 128 5.41 -24.65 -7.32
C THR A 128 4.57 -25.16 -6.16
N ALA A 129 3.73 -24.32 -5.56
CA ALA A 129 2.79 -24.74 -4.54
C ALA A 129 1.73 -25.70 -5.12
N VAL A 130 1.39 -26.77 -4.36
CA VAL A 130 0.41 -27.78 -4.80
C VAL A 130 -0.96 -27.59 -4.15
N ASP A 131 -1.05 -26.83 -3.05
CA ASP A 131 -2.28 -26.58 -2.33
C ASP A 131 -2.34 -25.14 -1.77
N GLY A 132 -3.36 -24.86 -0.97
CA GLY A 132 -3.55 -23.56 -0.34
C GLY A 132 -3.80 -22.42 -1.34
N PRO A 133 -3.75 -21.16 -0.89
CA PRO A 133 -4.01 -19.99 -1.74
C PRO A 133 -3.03 -19.83 -2.90
N ALA A 134 -1.76 -20.24 -2.74
CA ALA A 134 -0.75 -20.15 -3.79
C ALA A 134 -0.70 -21.38 -4.72
N SER A 135 -1.68 -22.29 -4.64
CA SER A 135 -1.72 -23.51 -5.48
C SER A 135 -1.49 -23.19 -6.96
N SER A 136 -0.58 -23.95 -7.58
CA SER A 136 -0.15 -23.79 -8.98
C SER A 136 0.66 -22.51 -9.28
N ILE A 137 1.02 -21.71 -8.28
CA ILE A 137 1.90 -20.55 -8.43
C ILE A 137 3.34 -20.98 -8.16
N ILE A 138 4.27 -20.49 -8.99
CA ILE A 138 5.72 -20.65 -8.77
C ILE A 138 6.19 -19.54 -7.83
N SER A 139 6.96 -19.90 -6.80
CA SER A 139 7.54 -18.91 -5.88
C SER A 139 8.62 -18.06 -6.56
N THR A 140 8.88 -16.88 -6.00
CA THR A 140 10.00 -16.03 -6.37
C THR A 140 11.07 -16.12 -5.30
N ASP A 141 12.26 -16.61 -5.66
CA ASP A 141 13.40 -16.64 -4.75
C ASP A 141 13.88 -15.21 -4.45
N ILE A 142 14.01 -14.89 -3.15
CA ILE A 142 14.50 -13.59 -2.70
C ILE A 142 16.00 -13.39 -2.94
N GLY A 143 16.73 -14.48 -3.27
CA GLY A 143 18.15 -14.45 -3.64
C GLY A 143 19.12 -14.30 -2.47
N VAL A 144 18.63 -14.33 -1.23
CA VAL A 144 19.40 -14.34 0.01
C VAL A 144 18.79 -15.38 0.95
N TYR A 145 19.59 -15.86 1.92
CA TYR A 145 19.16 -16.88 2.86
C TYR A 145 19.87 -16.71 4.21
N GLU A 146 19.39 -17.38 5.23
CA GLU A 146 20.01 -17.48 6.54
C GLU A 146 20.78 -18.80 6.62
N PRO A 147 22.14 -18.76 6.64
CA PRO A 147 22.92 -19.95 6.92
C PRO A 147 22.64 -20.50 8.34
N SER A 148 22.82 -21.80 8.55
CA SER A 148 22.62 -22.46 9.85
C SER A 148 23.52 -21.97 10.97
N ASP A 149 24.50 -21.12 10.71
CA ASP A 149 25.34 -20.42 11.67
C ASP A 149 24.96 -18.93 11.83
N THR A 150 23.82 -18.52 11.30
CA THR A 150 23.27 -17.15 11.48
C THR A 150 23.18 -16.85 12.98
N PRO A 151 23.76 -15.73 13.47
CA PRO A 151 23.65 -15.38 14.87
C PRO A 151 22.20 -15.11 15.30
N VAL A 152 21.83 -15.51 16.50
CA VAL A 152 20.54 -15.13 17.11
C VAL A 152 20.36 -13.60 17.09
N GLY A 153 19.18 -13.14 16.72
CA GLY A 153 18.86 -11.72 16.60
C GLY A 153 19.22 -11.10 15.25
N TYR A 154 19.53 -11.93 14.25
CA TYR A 154 19.70 -11.50 12.86
C TYR A 154 18.44 -11.80 12.04
N SER A 155 18.32 -11.18 10.87
CA SER A 155 17.21 -11.36 9.92
C SER A 155 17.62 -10.95 8.51
N LEU A 156 16.90 -11.41 7.51
CA LEU A 156 16.93 -10.92 6.14
C LEU A 156 16.05 -9.68 6.04
N GLN A 157 16.56 -8.59 5.48
CA GLN A 157 15.90 -7.29 5.46
C GLN A 157 15.86 -6.68 4.06
N LEU A 158 14.79 -5.96 3.74
CA LEU A 158 14.75 -5.09 2.58
C LEU A 158 15.49 -3.77 2.87
N ALA A 159 16.33 -3.33 1.93
CA ALA A 159 17.01 -2.02 1.96
C ALA A 159 16.81 -1.27 0.64
N GLY A 160 17.03 0.04 0.66
CA GLY A 160 16.82 0.94 -0.48
C GLY A 160 15.94 2.13 -0.12
N ALA A 161 15.49 2.87 -1.13
CA ALA A 161 14.63 4.03 -0.94
C ALA A 161 13.42 3.98 -1.87
N GLY A 162 12.20 4.12 -1.33
CA GLY A 162 11.00 4.05 -2.12
C GLY A 162 9.73 3.90 -1.32
N ARG A 163 8.70 3.24 -1.88
CA ARG A 163 7.38 3.14 -1.28
C ARG A 163 6.69 1.78 -1.48
N LYS A 164 7.17 0.98 -2.38
CA LYS A 164 6.61 -0.32 -2.76
C LYS A 164 7.71 -1.37 -2.81
N TYR A 165 7.34 -2.63 -2.70
CA TYR A 165 8.27 -3.75 -2.68
C TYR A 165 9.38 -3.67 -3.74
N SER A 166 9.02 -3.35 -4.99
CA SER A 166 9.99 -3.28 -6.10
C SER A 166 11.00 -2.13 -6.02
N ASP A 167 10.88 -1.23 -5.06
CA ASP A 167 11.83 -0.13 -4.84
C ASP A 167 12.98 -0.55 -3.90
N PHE A 168 12.88 -1.75 -3.30
CA PHE A 168 13.82 -2.28 -2.32
C PHE A 168 14.48 -3.57 -2.83
N SER A 169 15.57 -3.95 -2.21
CA SER A 169 16.28 -5.20 -2.46
C SER A 169 16.56 -5.94 -1.16
N TRP A 170 16.47 -7.26 -1.19
CA TRP A 170 16.82 -8.09 -0.04
C TRP A 170 18.32 -8.04 0.24
N MET A 171 18.67 -7.98 1.52
CA MET A 171 20.02 -7.98 2.04
C MET A 171 20.28 -9.26 2.83
N SER A 172 21.54 -9.72 2.84
CA SER A 172 21.98 -10.81 3.69
C SER A 172 21.69 -10.54 5.16
N ALA A 173 21.61 -11.59 5.97
CA ALA A 173 21.27 -11.50 7.38
C ALA A 173 22.15 -10.48 8.14
N MET A 174 21.46 -9.61 8.88
CA MET A 174 22.05 -8.58 9.74
C MET A 174 21.21 -8.42 11.00
N LEU A 175 21.63 -7.61 11.98
CA LEU A 175 20.85 -7.35 13.19
C LEU A 175 19.43 -6.98 12.84
N ASN A 176 18.46 -7.69 13.42
CA ASN A 176 17.04 -7.49 13.14
C ASN A 176 16.55 -6.11 13.58
N THR A 177 15.47 -5.68 12.96
CA THR A 177 14.84 -4.37 13.18
C THR A 177 13.33 -4.48 13.38
N PHE A 178 12.81 -5.64 13.74
CA PHE A 178 11.37 -5.91 13.87
C PHE A 178 10.62 -4.83 14.65
N GLY A 179 9.61 -4.24 14.01
CA GLY A 179 8.82 -3.12 14.54
C GLY A 179 9.44 -1.75 14.32
N ALA A 180 10.53 -1.66 13.56
CA ALA A 180 11.18 -0.41 13.16
C ALA A 180 11.48 -0.42 11.65
N ILE A 181 11.98 0.68 11.12
CA ILE A 181 12.44 0.75 9.72
C ILE A 181 13.75 -0.01 9.60
N ASN A 182 13.90 -0.86 8.57
CA ASN A 182 15.09 -1.69 8.37
C ASN A 182 16.36 -0.84 8.20
N THR A 183 17.49 -1.43 8.57
CA THR A 183 18.81 -0.82 8.34
C THR A 183 19.04 -0.56 6.84
N GLY A 184 19.28 0.73 6.49
CA GLY A 184 19.45 1.11 5.08
C GLY A 184 18.16 1.21 4.26
N GLN A 185 16.98 1.05 4.87
CA GLN A 185 15.70 1.31 4.23
C GLN A 185 15.26 2.76 4.48
N THR A 186 14.65 3.38 3.48
CA THR A 186 14.07 4.72 3.59
C THR A 186 12.74 4.77 2.84
N PHE A 187 11.65 4.99 3.56
CA PHE A 187 10.39 5.29 2.92
C PHE A 187 10.33 6.76 2.50
N THR A 188 10.05 6.99 1.22
CA THR A 188 9.90 8.35 0.67
C THR A 188 8.44 8.80 0.83
N SER A 189 8.23 10.09 1.11
CA SER A 189 6.87 10.64 1.19
C SER A 189 6.12 10.43 -0.11
N ALA A 190 4.81 10.15 -0.02
CA ALA A 190 3.95 10.16 -1.20
C ALA A 190 4.02 11.54 -1.86
N GLN A 191 4.36 11.58 -3.16
CA GLN A 191 4.26 12.85 -3.89
C GLN A 191 2.79 13.26 -3.93
N VAL A 192 2.50 14.45 -3.41
CA VAL A 192 1.22 15.10 -3.64
C VAL A 192 1.20 15.48 -5.12
N ILE A 193 0.50 14.70 -5.93
CA ILE A 193 0.22 15.10 -7.31
C ILE A 193 -0.93 16.11 -7.21
N PRO A 194 -0.68 17.42 -7.46
CA PRO A 194 -1.76 18.38 -7.49
C PRO A 194 -2.76 17.92 -8.54
N GLU A 195 -4.06 17.89 -8.19
CA GLU A 195 -5.08 17.60 -9.20
C GLU A 195 -4.90 18.52 -10.39
N PRO A 196 -5.00 18.02 -11.63
CA PRO A 196 -4.83 18.86 -12.81
C PRO A 196 -5.72 20.09 -12.69
N VAL A 197 -5.15 21.28 -12.86
CA VAL A 197 -5.86 22.57 -12.91
C VAL A 197 -7.05 22.54 -13.89
N THR A 198 -7.09 21.53 -14.75
CA THR A 198 -8.18 21.21 -15.68
C THR A 198 -9.55 21.10 -15.03
N ILE A 199 -9.66 20.52 -13.83
CA ILE A 199 -10.96 20.44 -13.11
C ILE A 199 -11.40 21.82 -12.65
N SER A 200 -10.48 22.61 -12.14
CA SER A 200 -10.74 24.00 -11.75
C SER A 200 -11.06 24.87 -12.98
N LEU A 201 -10.33 24.69 -14.09
CA LEU A 201 -10.61 25.38 -15.36
C LEU A 201 -11.95 24.97 -15.96
N LEU A 202 -12.31 23.68 -15.90
CA LEU A 202 -13.61 23.19 -16.36
C LEU A 202 -14.75 23.80 -15.52
N GLY A 203 -14.60 23.87 -14.20
CA GLY A 203 -15.55 24.52 -13.30
C GLY A 203 -15.72 26.02 -13.61
N LEU A 204 -14.61 26.74 -13.83
CA LEU A 204 -14.62 28.14 -14.23
C LEU A 204 -15.23 28.35 -15.63
N GLY A 205 -14.93 27.46 -16.57
CA GLY A 205 -15.52 27.48 -17.93
C GLY A 205 -17.02 27.29 -17.92
N LEU A 206 -17.54 26.33 -17.15
CA LEU A 206 -18.98 26.10 -16.99
C LEU A 206 -19.69 27.29 -16.32
N LEU A 207 -19.07 27.92 -15.33
CA LEU A 207 -19.57 29.14 -14.71
C LEU A 207 -19.61 30.27 -15.70
N GLY A 208 -18.56 30.49 -16.51
CA GLY A 208 -18.50 31.47 -17.56
C GLY A 208 -19.65 31.30 -18.58
N LEU A 209 -19.92 30.06 -19.01
CA LEU A 209 -21.04 29.73 -19.89
C LEU A 209 -22.43 30.03 -19.25
N ALA A 210 -22.59 29.75 -17.95
CA ALA A 210 -23.82 30.04 -17.23
C ALA A 210 -24.11 31.57 -17.14
N PHE A 211 -23.05 32.37 -16.95
CA PHE A 211 -23.18 33.84 -16.93
C PHE A 211 -23.46 34.43 -18.31
N THR A 212 -22.87 33.91 -19.39
CA THR A 212 -23.13 34.38 -20.76
C THR A 212 -24.58 34.07 -21.19
N ARG A 213 -25.10 32.87 -20.90
CA ARG A 213 -26.51 32.52 -21.14
C ARG A 213 -27.48 33.48 -20.44
N ARG A 214 -27.23 33.84 -19.19
CA ARG A 214 -28.08 34.79 -18.45
C ARG A 214 -28.12 36.17 -19.10
N LYS A 215 -27.00 36.67 -19.64
CA LYS A 215 -26.93 37.97 -20.32
C LYS A 215 -27.69 37.96 -21.65
N ILE A 216 -27.68 36.87 -22.41
CA ILE A 216 -28.40 36.72 -23.67
C ILE A 216 -29.92 36.74 -23.40
N THR A 217 -30.40 35.93 -22.44
CA THR A 217 -31.84 35.89 -22.09
C THR A 217 -32.37 37.21 -21.52
N ALA A 218 -31.53 37.99 -20.84
CA ALA A 218 -31.92 39.32 -20.35
C ALA A 218 -32.03 40.36 -21.48
N ARG A 219 -31.20 40.26 -22.54
CA ARG A 219 -31.27 41.13 -23.70
C ARG A 219 -32.50 40.85 -24.57
N GLU A 220 -32.90 39.61 -24.77
CA GLU A 220 -34.09 39.23 -25.53
C GLU A 220 -35.39 39.76 -24.86
N LYS A 221 -35.45 39.80 -23.53
CA LYS A 221 -36.61 40.34 -22.79
C LYS A 221 -36.73 41.86 -22.84
N LEU A 222 -35.68 42.62 -23.16
CA LEU A 222 -35.71 44.07 -23.31
C LEU A 222 -36.00 44.54 -24.74
N GLY A 223 -35.96 43.64 -25.74
CA GLY A 223 -36.11 43.95 -27.15
C GLY A 223 -37.54 43.88 -27.70
N THR A 224 -38.54 43.48 -26.92
CA THR A 224 -39.92 43.36 -27.36
C THR A 224 -40.78 44.48 -26.77
N HIS A 225 -40.60 45.74 -27.24
CA HIS A 225 -41.63 46.77 -27.12
C HIS A 225 -42.39 46.80 -28.43
N PRO A 226 -43.71 46.63 -28.46
CA PRO A 226 -44.49 46.81 -29.65
C PRO A 226 -44.59 48.31 -29.92
N ILE A 227 -44.16 48.74 -31.11
CA ILE A 227 -44.43 50.05 -31.64
C ILE A 227 -45.91 50.04 -32.08
N PHE A 228 -46.76 50.69 -31.33
CA PHE A 228 -48.10 51.03 -31.82
C PHE A 228 -47.97 52.29 -32.66
N ASP A 229 -48.12 52.18 -34.00
CA ASP A 229 -48.39 53.26 -34.91
C ASP A 229 -49.89 53.55 -34.94
N LYS A 230 -50.17 54.85 -34.90
CA LYS A 230 -51.50 55.43 -35.13
C LYS A 230 -51.75 55.67 -36.63
#